data_bd229f276790dfdc1c780d41189bf788
#
_entry.id   bd229f276790dfdc1c780d41189bf788
#
_cell.length_a   1.000
_cell.length_b   1.000
_cell.length_c   1.000
_cell.angle_alpha   90.00
_cell.angle_beta   90.00
_cell.angle_gamma   90.00
#
_symmetry.space_group_name_H-M   'P 1'
#
loop_
_entity.id
_entity.type
_entity.pdbx_description
1 polymer ?
#
loop_
_entity_poly.entity_id
_entity_poly.type
_entity_poly.pdbx_seq_one_letter_code
_entity_poly.pdbx_strand_id
1 'polypeptide(L)'
;MTTGTETRVTTQVYRVYIKALPQAIWDAITKREWTERYGYAAPVEYDLRPGGRFRAFSTDAMKAAREQMGGPPAPDVIGDGEVLELDPPRRLVQTWRMLMDPETAAEGFTRLTYEIADTGHGVTKLTVTHELEGAPRLASFLSGAMEDVGAGGGWSWTLSDLKSLLETGSSFHDA
;
A
#
# COMPACT_ATOMS: atom_id res chain seq x y z
N MET A 1 39.23 -4.62 -13.92
CA MET A 1 38.19 -4.55 -12.91
C MET A 1 36.83 -4.44 -13.60
N THR A 2 36.12 -5.52 -13.66
CA THR A 2 34.74 -5.51 -14.15
C THR A 2 33.85 -5.00 -12.99
N THR A 3 33.42 -3.76 -13.09
CA THR A 3 32.32 -3.25 -12.25
C THR A 3 31.06 -3.97 -12.69
N GLY A 4 30.74 -5.04 -11.99
CA GLY A 4 29.42 -5.65 -12.12
C GLY A 4 28.38 -4.62 -11.71
N THR A 5 27.61 -4.15 -12.66
CA THR A 5 26.40 -3.39 -12.38
C THR A 5 25.46 -4.35 -11.69
N GLU A 6 25.41 -4.34 -10.35
CA GLU A 6 24.36 -4.99 -9.62
C GLU A 6 23.05 -4.38 -10.10
N THR A 7 22.28 -5.16 -10.86
CA THR A 7 20.92 -4.78 -11.24
C THR A 7 20.10 -4.78 -9.96
N ARG A 8 19.96 -3.63 -9.31
CA ARG A 8 19.06 -3.47 -8.17
C ARG A 8 17.66 -3.77 -8.67
N VAL A 9 17.02 -4.76 -8.07
CA VAL A 9 15.59 -5.02 -8.30
C VAL A 9 14.81 -3.81 -7.79
N THR A 10 14.31 -3.00 -8.70
CA THR A 10 13.59 -1.76 -8.40
C THR A 10 12.08 -1.95 -8.41
N THR A 11 11.59 -3.08 -8.88
CA THR A 11 10.17 -3.43 -8.95
C THR A 11 9.87 -4.57 -7.99
N GLN A 12 8.84 -4.36 -7.16
CA GLN A 12 8.30 -5.40 -6.27
C GLN A 12 6.94 -5.85 -6.78
N VAL A 13 6.72 -7.16 -6.81
CA VAL A 13 5.46 -7.77 -7.25
C VAL A 13 4.95 -8.70 -6.16
N TYR A 14 3.72 -8.46 -5.72
CA TYR A 14 3.03 -9.27 -4.72
C TYR A 14 1.75 -9.84 -5.30
N ARG A 15 1.48 -11.11 -5.05
CA ARG A 15 0.24 -11.77 -5.47
C ARG A 15 -0.42 -12.40 -4.27
N VAL A 16 -1.73 -12.22 -4.16
CA VAL A 16 -2.53 -12.88 -3.14
C VAL A 16 -3.83 -13.38 -3.79
N TYR A 17 -4.25 -14.57 -3.37
CA TYR A 17 -5.50 -15.16 -3.79
C TYR A 17 -6.50 -15.05 -2.65
N ILE A 18 -7.61 -14.40 -2.91
CA ILE A 18 -8.63 -14.06 -1.90
C ILE A 18 -9.97 -14.68 -2.32
N LYS A 19 -10.60 -15.35 -1.40
CA LYS A 19 -11.95 -15.88 -1.60
C LYS A 19 -12.97 -14.75 -1.44
N ALA A 20 -13.05 -13.91 -2.44
CA ALA A 20 -13.93 -12.75 -2.54
C ALA A 20 -14.15 -12.40 -4.01
N LEU A 21 -15.21 -11.64 -4.29
CA LEU A 21 -15.46 -11.12 -5.63
C LEU A 21 -14.51 -9.98 -5.98
N PRO A 22 -14.19 -9.76 -7.26
CA PRO A 22 -13.34 -8.63 -7.69
C PRO A 22 -13.83 -7.28 -7.16
N GLN A 23 -15.13 -7.04 -7.14
CA GLN A 23 -15.69 -5.79 -6.64
C GLN A 23 -15.41 -5.58 -5.15
N ALA A 24 -15.42 -6.63 -4.34
CA ALA A 24 -15.10 -6.53 -2.91
C ALA A 24 -13.65 -6.10 -2.69
N ILE A 25 -12.71 -6.60 -3.50
CA ILE A 25 -11.30 -6.21 -3.44
C ILE A 25 -11.13 -4.76 -3.92
N TRP A 26 -11.79 -4.37 -4.99
CA TRP A 26 -11.80 -2.99 -5.48
C TRP A 26 -12.28 -2.03 -4.39
N ASP A 27 -13.41 -2.33 -3.77
CA ASP A 27 -13.96 -1.52 -2.70
C ASP A 27 -13.01 -1.43 -1.49
N ALA A 28 -12.38 -2.54 -1.13
CA ALA A 28 -11.43 -2.58 -0.02
C ALA A 28 -10.16 -1.76 -0.26
N ILE A 29 -9.76 -1.57 -1.51
CA ILE A 29 -8.60 -0.73 -1.88
C ILE A 29 -8.98 0.74 -1.95
N THR A 30 -10.16 1.06 -2.48
CA THR A 30 -10.52 2.43 -2.88
C THR A 30 -11.41 3.18 -1.91
N LYS A 31 -12.08 2.49 -1.00
CA LYS A 31 -13.04 3.10 -0.07
C LYS A 31 -12.48 3.22 1.34
N ARG A 32 -12.64 4.40 1.91
CA ARG A 32 -12.16 4.75 3.26
C ARG A 32 -12.67 3.79 4.33
N GLU A 33 -13.96 3.48 4.32
CA GLU A 33 -14.61 2.58 5.28
C GLU A 33 -13.99 1.18 5.32
N TRP A 34 -13.27 0.78 4.26
CA TRP A 34 -12.54 -0.48 4.21
C TRP A 34 -11.09 -0.32 4.61
N THR A 35 -10.39 0.70 4.09
CA THR A 35 -8.95 0.87 4.37
C THR A 35 -8.64 1.17 5.83
N GLU A 36 -9.60 1.73 6.56
CA GLU A 36 -9.50 1.95 8.02
C GLU A 36 -9.48 0.65 8.83
N ARG A 37 -9.79 -0.50 8.24
CA ARG A 37 -10.01 -1.77 8.93
C ARG A 37 -8.86 -2.76 8.81
N TYR A 38 -7.91 -2.57 7.89
CA TYR A 38 -6.83 -3.53 7.67
C TYR A 38 -5.48 -2.86 7.38
N GLY A 39 -4.42 -3.68 7.44
CA GLY A 39 -3.06 -3.23 7.19
C GLY A 39 -2.62 -2.20 8.21
N TYR A 40 -2.21 -1.04 7.73
CA TYR A 40 -1.85 0.09 8.60
C TYR A 40 -3.07 0.93 9.03
N ALA A 41 -4.25 0.53 8.64
CA ALA A 41 -5.52 1.19 8.98
C ALA A 41 -5.61 2.66 8.56
N ALA A 42 -4.83 3.06 7.57
CA ALA A 42 -4.80 4.42 7.07
C ALA A 42 -6.05 4.74 6.24
N PRO A 43 -6.83 5.76 6.62
CA PRO A 43 -7.94 6.21 5.79
C PRO A 43 -7.44 6.72 4.44
N VAL A 44 -8.13 6.40 3.36
CA VAL A 44 -7.79 6.90 2.03
C VAL A 44 -8.90 7.73 1.41
N GLU A 45 -8.51 8.63 0.52
CA GLU A 45 -9.42 9.36 -0.37
C GLU A 45 -8.93 9.19 -1.80
N TYR A 46 -9.85 8.78 -2.68
CA TYR A 46 -9.64 8.69 -4.11
C TYR A 46 -10.64 9.53 -4.86
N ASP A 47 -10.16 10.35 -5.78
CA ASP A 47 -10.95 10.87 -6.88
C ASP A 47 -10.73 9.90 -8.06
N LEU A 48 -11.66 8.96 -8.24
CA LEU A 48 -11.52 7.83 -9.17
C LEU A 48 -11.78 8.23 -10.62
N ARG A 49 -10.87 9.01 -11.15
CA ARG A 49 -10.78 9.40 -12.57
C ARG A 49 -9.32 9.61 -12.94
N PRO A 50 -8.94 9.48 -14.23
CA PRO A 50 -7.60 9.87 -14.67
C PRO A 50 -7.29 11.31 -14.29
N GLY A 51 -6.13 11.53 -13.65
CA GLY A 51 -5.75 12.83 -13.10
C GLY A 51 -6.32 13.13 -11.71
N GLY A 52 -7.17 12.25 -11.16
CA GLY A 52 -7.74 12.39 -9.83
C GLY A 52 -6.72 12.21 -8.71
N ARG A 53 -6.95 12.86 -7.59
CA ARG A 53 -6.04 12.82 -6.44
C ARG A 53 -6.25 11.57 -5.59
N PHE A 54 -5.14 11.02 -5.11
CA PHE A 54 -5.08 10.02 -4.04
C PHE A 54 -4.42 10.62 -2.81
N ARG A 55 -4.98 10.37 -1.62
CA ARG A 55 -4.36 10.69 -0.33
C ARG A 55 -4.62 9.59 0.68
N ALA A 56 -3.62 9.31 1.51
CA ALA A 56 -3.75 8.47 2.70
C ALA A 56 -3.44 9.31 3.95
N PHE A 57 -4.22 9.10 5.00
CA PHE A 57 -4.13 9.91 6.23
C PHE A 57 -3.55 9.12 7.38
N SER A 58 -2.87 9.82 8.28
CA SER A 58 -2.42 9.25 9.56
C SER A 58 -3.61 9.03 10.49
N THR A 59 -3.47 8.04 11.35
CA THR A 59 -4.41 7.78 12.46
C THR A 59 -3.87 8.39 13.75
N ASP A 60 -4.75 8.54 14.75
CA ASP A 60 -4.35 8.98 16.09
C ASP A 60 -3.34 7.99 16.71
N ALA A 61 -3.50 6.69 16.45
CA ALA A 61 -2.57 5.67 16.89
C ALA A 61 -1.16 5.84 16.28
N MET A 62 -1.07 6.19 15.00
CA MET A 62 0.20 6.49 14.34
C MET A 62 0.87 7.71 14.95
N LYS A 63 0.09 8.76 15.20
CA LYS A 63 0.59 10.00 15.84
C LYS A 63 1.11 9.72 17.24
N ALA A 64 0.36 8.96 18.04
CA ALA A 64 0.75 8.59 19.39
C ALA A 64 2.01 7.71 19.42
N ALA A 65 2.10 6.72 18.53
CA ALA A 65 3.29 5.86 18.42
C ALA A 65 4.54 6.67 18.07
N ARG A 66 4.41 7.62 17.16
CA ARG A 66 5.51 8.50 16.74
C ARG A 66 5.99 9.40 17.89
N GLU A 67 5.05 9.94 18.64
CA GLU A 67 5.32 10.77 19.83
C GLU A 67 6.05 9.95 20.91
N GLN A 68 5.62 8.71 21.17
CA GLN A 68 6.27 7.81 22.14
C GLN A 68 7.71 7.46 21.73
N MET A 69 8.00 7.42 20.44
CA MET A 69 9.34 7.18 19.91
C MET A 69 10.25 8.43 19.97
N GLY A 70 9.71 9.58 20.40
CA GLY A 70 10.48 10.84 20.48
C GLY A 70 10.75 11.48 19.12
N GLY A 71 10.10 11.03 18.07
CA GLY A 71 10.21 11.60 16.73
C GLY A 71 9.34 12.83 16.52
N PRO A 72 9.49 13.53 15.39
CA PRO A 72 8.59 14.60 15.02
C PRO A 72 7.17 14.06 14.81
N PRO A 73 6.11 14.89 15.01
CA PRO A 73 4.73 14.44 14.83
C PRO A 73 4.51 13.84 13.43
N ALA A 74 3.70 12.79 13.35
CA ALA A 74 3.26 12.28 12.05
C ALA A 74 2.44 13.34 11.32
N PRO A 75 2.68 13.59 10.03
CA PRO A 75 1.86 14.52 9.25
C PRO A 75 0.43 13.99 9.12
N ASP A 76 -0.53 14.87 8.85
CA ASP A 76 -1.92 14.45 8.62
C ASP A 76 -2.05 13.59 7.36
N VAL A 77 -1.36 13.97 6.29
CA VAL A 77 -1.28 13.20 5.04
C VAL A 77 0.03 12.42 5.03
N ILE A 78 -0.05 11.10 5.01
CA ILE A 78 1.12 10.20 5.05
C ILE A 78 1.45 9.56 3.72
N GLY A 79 0.56 9.69 2.75
CA GLY A 79 0.77 9.24 1.37
C GLY A 79 -0.06 10.07 0.41
N ASP A 80 0.46 10.32 -0.76
CA ASP A 80 -0.26 11.01 -1.81
C ASP A 80 0.13 10.50 -3.21
N GLY A 81 -0.68 10.86 -4.18
CA GLY A 81 -0.47 10.51 -5.57
C GLY A 81 -1.60 10.95 -6.48
N GLU A 82 -1.53 10.45 -7.70
CA GLU A 82 -2.48 10.75 -8.76
C GLU A 82 -2.91 9.45 -9.44
N VAL A 83 -4.19 9.31 -9.74
CA VAL A 83 -4.72 8.21 -10.55
C VAL A 83 -4.31 8.44 -12.00
N LEU A 84 -3.61 7.47 -12.59
CA LEU A 84 -3.16 7.51 -13.98
C LEU A 84 -4.11 6.77 -14.91
N GLU A 85 -4.52 5.56 -14.51
CA GLU A 85 -5.44 4.72 -15.26
C GLU A 85 -6.39 4.01 -14.30
N LEU A 86 -7.64 3.81 -14.70
CA LEU A 86 -8.53 2.95 -13.96
C LEU A 86 -9.49 2.21 -14.89
N ASP A 87 -9.74 0.96 -14.55
CA ASP A 87 -10.73 0.09 -15.17
C ASP A 87 -11.39 -0.75 -14.06
N PRO A 88 -12.39 -0.17 -13.36
CA PRO A 88 -13.03 -0.86 -12.24
C PRO A 88 -13.79 -2.13 -12.69
N PRO A 89 -13.74 -3.21 -11.95
CA PRO A 89 -12.95 -3.47 -10.74
C PRO A 89 -11.62 -4.20 -11.02
N ARG A 90 -11.04 -4.05 -12.23
CA ARG A 90 -9.93 -4.89 -12.73
C ARG A 90 -8.56 -4.26 -12.58
N ARG A 91 -8.45 -2.94 -12.70
CA ARG A 91 -7.16 -2.29 -12.79
C ARG A 91 -7.20 -0.86 -12.24
N LEU A 92 -6.18 -0.53 -11.44
CA LEU A 92 -5.92 0.83 -10.96
C LEU A 92 -4.42 1.08 -11.05
N VAL A 93 -4.02 2.13 -11.75
CA VAL A 93 -2.64 2.60 -11.83
C VAL A 93 -2.57 4.01 -11.27
N GLN A 94 -1.64 4.24 -10.37
CA GLN A 94 -1.44 5.53 -9.71
C GLN A 94 0.03 5.81 -9.44
N THR A 95 0.34 7.08 -9.21
CA THR A 95 1.58 7.45 -8.53
C THR A 95 1.39 7.33 -7.03
N TRP A 96 2.49 7.13 -6.30
CA TRP A 96 2.47 6.99 -4.86
C TRP A 96 3.74 7.54 -4.24
N ARG A 97 3.60 8.32 -3.18
CA ARG A 97 4.71 8.89 -2.43
C ARG A 97 4.42 8.77 -0.94
N MET A 98 5.41 8.35 -0.15
CA MET A 98 5.31 8.33 1.30
C MET A 98 5.74 9.68 1.87
N LEU A 99 4.94 10.21 2.79
CA LEU A 99 5.16 11.51 3.44
C LEU A 99 5.45 11.39 4.94
N MET A 100 5.62 10.17 5.46
CA MET A 100 5.85 9.93 6.89
C MET A 100 7.15 10.56 7.41
N ASP A 101 8.19 10.60 6.58
CA ASP A 101 9.45 11.23 6.91
C ASP A 101 10.02 12.00 5.72
N PRO A 102 10.80 13.07 5.97
CA PRO A 102 11.31 13.93 4.89
C PRO A 102 12.24 13.23 3.91
N GLU A 103 13.03 12.25 4.36
CA GLU A 103 14.00 11.57 3.50
C GLU A 103 13.31 10.65 2.50
N THR A 104 12.29 9.92 2.95
CA THR A 104 11.48 9.07 2.07
C THR A 104 10.64 9.93 1.12
N ALA A 105 10.05 11.02 1.61
CA ALA A 105 9.31 11.96 0.78
C ALA A 105 10.17 12.57 -0.34
N ALA A 106 11.44 12.83 -0.06
CA ALA A 106 12.39 13.38 -1.02
C ALA A 106 12.72 12.41 -2.17
N GLU A 107 12.47 11.11 -2.01
CA GLU A 107 12.64 10.14 -3.10
C GLU A 107 11.62 10.33 -4.23
N GLY A 108 10.53 11.04 -3.97
CA GLY A 108 9.52 11.40 -4.96
C GLY A 108 8.47 10.32 -5.22
N PHE A 109 7.75 10.49 -6.33
CA PHE A 109 6.66 9.61 -6.69
C PHE A 109 7.16 8.31 -7.32
N THR A 110 6.51 7.22 -6.95
CA THR A 110 6.67 5.89 -7.53
C THR A 110 5.41 5.52 -8.32
N ARG A 111 5.43 4.40 -9.02
CA ARG A 111 4.26 3.90 -9.76
C ARG A 111 3.73 2.64 -9.09
N LEU A 112 2.46 2.65 -8.77
CA LEU A 112 1.75 1.56 -8.11
C LEU A 112 0.62 1.08 -8.99
N THR A 113 0.58 -0.23 -9.25
CA THR A 113 -0.46 -0.87 -10.06
C THR A 113 -1.16 -1.97 -9.26
N TYR A 114 -2.48 -1.91 -9.23
CA TYR A 114 -3.33 -3.00 -8.75
C TYR A 114 -4.00 -3.67 -9.93
N GLU A 115 -3.91 -5.00 -10.00
CA GLU A 115 -4.60 -5.81 -11.00
C GLU A 115 -5.44 -6.87 -10.27
N ILE A 116 -6.72 -6.92 -10.59
CA ILE A 116 -7.72 -7.76 -9.93
C ILE A 116 -8.34 -8.68 -10.98
N ALA A 117 -8.08 -9.98 -10.85
CA ALA A 117 -8.51 -10.98 -11.84
C ALA A 117 -9.30 -12.11 -11.17
N ASP A 118 -10.50 -12.33 -11.65
CA ASP A 118 -11.29 -13.50 -11.29
C ASP A 118 -10.60 -14.77 -11.80
N THR A 119 -10.32 -15.71 -10.91
CA THR A 119 -9.70 -16.99 -11.27
C THR A 119 -10.71 -18.14 -11.40
N GLY A 120 -11.98 -17.86 -11.19
CA GLY A 120 -13.05 -18.85 -11.10
C GLY A 120 -13.24 -19.38 -9.67
N HIS A 121 -14.34 -20.07 -9.46
CA HIS A 121 -14.68 -20.70 -8.17
C HIS A 121 -14.76 -19.74 -6.96
N GLY A 122 -15.04 -18.46 -7.22
CA GLY A 122 -15.16 -17.44 -6.17
C GLY A 122 -13.83 -16.94 -5.61
N VAL A 123 -12.71 -17.28 -6.25
CA VAL A 123 -11.37 -16.82 -5.86
C VAL A 123 -10.86 -15.77 -6.84
N THR A 124 -10.42 -14.66 -6.31
CA THR A 124 -9.87 -13.55 -7.08
C THR A 124 -8.38 -13.37 -6.78
N LYS A 125 -7.59 -13.15 -7.81
CA LYS A 125 -6.17 -12.84 -7.68
C LYS A 125 -5.97 -11.33 -7.67
N LEU A 126 -5.35 -10.81 -6.62
CA LEU A 126 -4.87 -9.45 -6.55
C LEU A 126 -3.36 -9.44 -6.77
N THR A 127 -2.91 -8.70 -7.77
CA THR A 127 -1.49 -8.45 -8.03
C THR A 127 -1.19 -6.98 -7.77
N VAL A 128 -0.21 -6.74 -6.91
CA VAL A 128 0.33 -5.40 -6.62
C VAL A 128 1.71 -5.33 -7.26
N THR A 129 1.90 -4.38 -8.16
CA THR A 129 3.19 -4.09 -8.77
C THR A 129 3.61 -2.68 -8.36
N HIS A 130 4.73 -2.57 -7.65
CA HIS A 130 5.26 -1.29 -7.21
C HIS A 130 6.63 -1.05 -7.85
N GLU A 131 6.69 -0.10 -8.75
CA GLU A 131 7.91 0.32 -9.43
C GLU A 131 8.59 1.38 -8.59
N LEU A 132 9.74 1.03 -8.01
CA LEU A 132 10.41 1.79 -6.95
C LEU A 132 11.78 2.33 -7.39
N GLU A 133 11.97 2.52 -8.68
CA GLU A 133 13.20 3.12 -9.20
C GLU A 133 13.44 4.50 -8.57
N GLY A 134 14.65 4.69 -8.02
CA GLY A 134 15.00 5.94 -7.33
C GLY A 134 14.43 6.08 -5.91
N ALA A 135 13.77 5.06 -5.37
CA ALA A 135 13.15 5.08 -4.04
C ALA A 135 13.63 3.92 -3.14
N PRO A 136 14.93 3.83 -2.82
CA PRO A 136 15.48 2.69 -2.08
C PRO A 136 15.02 2.61 -0.62
N ARG A 137 14.77 3.73 0.02
CA ARG A 137 14.24 3.74 1.41
C ARG A 137 12.81 3.20 1.43
N LEU A 138 11.98 3.70 0.53
CA LEU A 138 10.61 3.21 0.39
C LEU A 138 10.59 1.72 0.03
N ALA A 139 11.45 1.27 -0.86
CA ALA A 139 11.56 -0.13 -1.23
C ALA A 139 11.89 -1.03 -0.04
N SER A 140 12.81 -0.62 0.83
CA SER A 140 13.14 -1.34 2.06
C SER A 140 11.96 -1.42 3.03
N PHE A 141 11.22 -0.33 3.18
CA PHE A 141 10.03 -0.28 4.02
C PHE A 141 8.94 -1.24 3.49
N LEU A 142 8.63 -1.16 2.21
CA LEU A 142 7.53 -1.92 1.59
C LEU A 142 7.81 -3.41 1.48
N SER A 143 9.07 -3.82 1.38
CA SER A 143 9.45 -5.24 1.33
C SER A 143 9.39 -5.94 2.70
N GLY A 144 9.20 -5.19 3.79
CA GLY A 144 9.28 -5.72 5.15
C GLY A 144 10.70 -5.82 5.70
N ALA A 145 11.70 -5.34 4.97
CA ALA A 145 13.10 -5.40 5.42
C ALA A 145 13.36 -4.58 6.70
N MET A 146 12.46 -3.66 7.03
CA MET A 146 12.54 -2.82 8.23
C MET A 146 11.58 -3.26 9.35
N GLU A 147 11.02 -4.45 9.27
CA GLU A 147 10.07 -4.97 10.27
C GLU A 147 10.72 -5.04 11.67
N ASP A 148 11.95 -5.51 11.76
CA ASP A 148 12.69 -5.65 13.02
C ASP A 148 12.96 -4.32 13.74
N VAL A 149 12.88 -3.21 13.02
CA VAL A 149 13.03 -1.86 13.59
C VAL A 149 11.68 -1.13 13.75
N GLY A 150 10.58 -1.87 13.69
CA GLY A 150 9.25 -1.37 14.01
C GLY A 150 8.49 -0.71 12.85
N ALA A 151 8.98 -0.84 11.62
CA ALA A 151 8.33 -0.26 10.45
C ALA A 151 7.20 -1.15 9.86
N GLY A 152 6.96 -2.32 10.45
CA GLY A 152 5.96 -3.27 10.00
C GLY A 152 6.37 -4.10 8.78
N GLY A 153 5.52 -5.02 8.37
CA GLY A 153 5.79 -6.03 7.34
C GLY A 153 5.58 -5.57 5.90
N GLY A 154 5.24 -4.32 5.67
CA GLY A 154 5.05 -3.75 4.32
C GLY A 154 3.86 -4.35 3.57
N TRP A 155 4.03 -4.61 2.28
CA TRP A 155 2.96 -5.16 1.44
C TRP A 155 2.49 -6.54 1.91
N SER A 156 3.39 -7.41 2.34
CA SER A 156 3.02 -8.75 2.80
C SER A 156 2.08 -8.71 4.01
N TRP A 157 2.35 -7.84 4.97
CA TRP A 157 1.47 -7.59 6.11
C TRP A 157 0.09 -7.10 5.65
N THR A 158 0.07 -6.05 4.83
CA THR A 158 -1.16 -5.42 4.36
C THR A 158 -2.04 -6.39 3.58
N LEU A 159 -1.46 -7.15 2.66
CA LEU A 159 -2.21 -8.10 1.83
C LEU A 159 -2.70 -9.32 2.61
N SER A 160 -1.94 -9.77 3.59
CA SER A 160 -2.35 -10.86 4.48
C SER A 160 -3.55 -10.45 5.34
N ASP A 161 -3.53 -9.23 5.86
CA ASP A 161 -4.65 -8.69 6.65
C ASP A 161 -5.89 -8.43 5.79
N LEU A 162 -5.72 -7.91 4.58
CA LEU A 162 -6.82 -7.76 3.63
C LEU A 162 -7.50 -9.10 3.32
N LYS A 163 -6.70 -10.14 3.09
CA LYS A 163 -7.22 -11.50 2.88
C LYS A 163 -8.02 -11.99 4.08
N SER A 164 -7.47 -11.83 5.28
CA SER A 164 -8.18 -12.19 6.51
C SER A 164 -9.52 -11.47 6.62
N LEU A 165 -9.53 -10.16 6.45
CA LEU A 165 -10.74 -9.35 6.55
C LEU A 165 -11.81 -9.78 5.54
N LEU A 166 -11.46 -9.96 4.28
CA LEU A 166 -12.42 -10.29 3.23
C LEU A 166 -12.94 -11.74 3.32
N GLU A 167 -12.12 -12.66 3.81
CA GLU A 167 -12.52 -14.09 3.92
C GLU A 167 -13.23 -14.42 5.23
N THR A 168 -12.90 -13.74 6.32
CA THR A 168 -13.40 -14.07 7.65
C THR A 168 -14.27 -12.98 8.29
N GLY A 169 -14.21 -11.76 7.78
CA GLY A 169 -14.83 -10.58 8.40
C GLY A 169 -14.00 -9.98 9.55
N SER A 170 -12.84 -10.55 9.86
CA SER A 170 -11.95 -10.09 10.94
C SER A 170 -10.59 -9.70 10.39
N SER A 171 -10.10 -8.53 10.84
CA SER A 171 -8.75 -8.08 10.57
C SER A 171 -7.78 -8.48 11.69
N PHE A 172 -6.48 -8.26 11.47
CA PHE A 172 -5.46 -8.45 12.51
C PHE A 172 -5.58 -7.44 13.66
N HIS A 173 -6.35 -6.37 13.46
CA HIS A 173 -6.64 -5.36 14.48
C HIS A 173 -7.82 -5.75 15.39
N ASP A 174 -8.64 -6.69 14.96
CA ASP A 174 -9.79 -7.13 15.74
C ASP A 174 -9.32 -8.05 16.87
N ALA A 175 -9.69 -7.70 18.08
CA ALA A 175 -9.37 -8.49 19.26
C ALA A 175 -10.27 -9.73 19.37
#